data_04be1a65fbbd05ef994a0b150b9c7afa
#
_entry.id   04be1a65fbbd05ef994a0b150b9c7afa
#
_cell.length_a   1.000
_cell.length_b   1.000
_cell.length_c   1.000
_cell.angle_alpha   90.00
_cell.angle_beta   90.00
_cell.angle_gamma   90.00
#
_symmetry.space_group_name_H-M   'P 1'
#
loop_
_entity.id
_entity.type
_entity.pdbx_description
1 polymer ?
#
loop_
_entity_poly.entity_id
_entity_poly.type
_entity_poly.pdbx_seq_one_letter_code
_entity_poly.pdbx_strand_id
1 'polypeptide(L)'
;MFARNALAYGLAGQQSVRHSSGKLKELGIRIRSVTNIQKITKTMNMISSAKYAIAAKGLESARSFGAAGSAIKPAEQDGNHVLILASSDRGLCGALHTNLARAAADVRKEKGDNCKYVVLGDKARITLKSLGEDKHFLITAKEICRNPPTFADTSAVAEALLDSDFDWAAGTIFYNWHKSAMTQEIKQVGVSSENGLATAEGIEAYDSVDADVLKNYAEFALATTLYGTVKENYISEQAARMIAMDGAAKNAGEMIDKMKLSYNRLRQAVITTELCEIIAGMAAL
;
A
#
# COMPACT_ATOMS: atom_id res chain seq x y z
N MET A 1 5.38 -10.50 -68.87
CA MET A 1 5.69 -11.02 -67.48
C MET A 1 6.36 -10.00 -66.60
N PHE A 2 7.17 -9.09 -67.08
CA PHE A 2 7.88 -8.07 -66.26
C PHE A 2 6.98 -7.02 -65.61
N ALA A 3 5.91 -6.57 -66.23
CA ALA A 3 5.01 -5.54 -65.68
C ALA A 3 4.19 -6.00 -64.44
N ARG A 4 3.87 -7.29 -64.36
CA ARG A 4 3.13 -7.86 -63.20
C ARG A 4 3.99 -7.93 -61.92
N ASN A 5 5.30 -8.20 -62.09
CA ASN A 5 6.21 -8.26 -60.94
C ASN A 5 6.54 -6.86 -60.39
N ALA A 6 6.65 -5.83 -61.24
CA ALA A 6 6.90 -4.45 -60.80
C ALA A 6 5.75 -3.89 -59.97
N LEU A 7 4.48 -4.18 -60.32
CA LEU A 7 3.30 -3.81 -59.52
C LEU A 7 3.23 -4.52 -58.17
N ALA A 8 3.63 -5.80 -58.10
CA ALA A 8 3.66 -6.55 -56.83
C ALA A 8 4.74 -6.03 -55.87
N TYR A 9 5.90 -5.65 -56.37
CA TYR A 9 6.96 -5.04 -55.54
C TYR A 9 6.59 -3.62 -55.08
N GLY A 10 5.91 -2.83 -55.89
CA GLY A 10 5.42 -1.50 -55.52
C GLY A 10 4.36 -1.54 -54.42
N LEU A 11 3.42 -2.50 -54.48
CA LEU A 11 2.39 -2.69 -53.44
C LEU A 11 2.95 -3.22 -52.14
N ALA A 12 3.93 -4.14 -52.20
CA ALA A 12 4.60 -4.64 -50.99
C ALA A 12 5.43 -3.56 -50.30
N GLY A 13 6.10 -2.66 -51.05
CA GLY A 13 6.82 -1.51 -50.52
C GLY A 13 5.88 -0.53 -49.82
N GLN A 14 4.77 -0.17 -50.45
CA GLN A 14 3.78 0.75 -49.84
C GLN A 14 3.14 0.20 -48.57
N GLN A 15 2.89 -1.08 -48.46
CA GLN A 15 2.41 -1.71 -47.22
C GLN A 15 3.47 -1.68 -46.12
N SER A 16 4.74 -1.89 -46.46
CA SER A 16 5.86 -1.82 -45.49
C SER A 16 6.02 -0.42 -44.91
N VAL A 17 5.99 0.63 -45.73
CA VAL A 17 6.12 2.03 -45.29
C VAL A 17 4.92 2.48 -44.42
N ARG A 18 3.70 2.13 -44.81
CA ARG A 18 2.50 2.39 -43.99
C ARG A 18 2.57 1.72 -42.62
N HIS A 19 3.10 0.49 -42.55
CA HIS A 19 3.30 -0.22 -41.28
C HIS A 19 4.36 0.44 -40.40
N SER A 20 5.45 0.90 -40.99
CA SER A 20 6.55 1.56 -40.27
C SER A 20 6.16 2.94 -39.76
N SER A 21 5.40 3.72 -40.52
CA SER A 21 4.84 5.01 -40.11
C SER A 21 3.83 4.85 -38.94
N GLY A 22 2.99 3.79 -38.98
CA GLY A 22 2.09 3.45 -37.89
C GLY A 22 2.82 3.12 -36.58
N LYS A 23 3.89 2.34 -36.64
CA LYS A 23 4.75 2.01 -35.49
C LYS A 23 5.46 3.24 -34.92
N LEU A 24 5.90 4.17 -35.77
CA LEU A 24 6.51 5.41 -35.33
C LEU A 24 5.54 6.27 -34.52
N LYS A 25 4.31 6.42 -35.00
CA LYS A 25 3.24 7.14 -34.30
C LYS A 25 2.91 6.48 -32.95
N GLU A 26 2.82 5.17 -32.92
CA GLU A 26 2.56 4.40 -31.68
C GLU A 26 3.66 4.61 -30.65
N LEU A 27 4.94 4.51 -31.04
CA LEU A 27 6.07 4.81 -30.16
C LEU A 27 6.03 6.24 -29.64
N GLY A 28 5.68 7.22 -30.47
CA GLY A 28 5.53 8.60 -30.05
C GLY A 28 4.45 8.79 -28.99
N ILE A 29 3.31 8.11 -29.12
CA ILE A 29 2.23 8.11 -28.12
C ILE A 29 2.71 7.45 -26.83
N ARG A 30 3.39 6.30 -26.90
CA ARG A 30 3.93 5.60 -25.73
C ARG A 30 4.93 6.47 -24.96
N ILE A 31 5.86 7.15 -25.66
CA ILE A 31 6.82 8.06 -25.03
C ILE A 31 6.09 9.18 -24.26
N ARG A 32 5.05 9.79 -24.83
CA ARG A 32 4.25 10.81 -24.16
C ARG A 32 3.57 10.25 -22.90
N SER A 33 2.96 9.08 -23.01
CA SER A 33 2.27 8.43 -21.87
C SER A 33 3.25 8.16 -20.72
N VAL A 34 4.42 7.54 -21.01
CA VAL A 34 5.41 7.25 -19.96
C VAL A 34 6.03 8.53 -19.39
N THR A 35 6.21 9.59 -20.21
CA THR A 35 6.65 10.89 -19.72
C THR A 35 5.63 11.51 -18.75
N ASN A 36 4.35 11.38 -19.02
CA ASN A 36 3.31 11.83 -18.09
C ASN A 36 3.31 11.00 -16.79
N ILE A 37 3.48 9.67 -16.89
CA ILE A 37 3.62 8.81 -15.72
C ILE A 37 4.83 9.24 -14.87
N GLN A 38 5.97 9.52 -15.49
CA GLN A 38 7.16 10.01 -14.81
C GLN A 38 6.90 11.33 -14.04
N LYS A 39 6.18 12.27 -14.65
CA LYS A 39 5.80 13.52 -13.99
C LYS A 39 4.89 13.26 -12.78
N ILE A 40 3.89 12.40 -12.95
CA ILE A 40 2.96 12.05 -11.87
C ILE A 40 3.71 11.38 -10.71
N THR A 41 4.59 10.41 -10.98
CA THR A 41 5.35 9.71 -9.93
C THR A 41 6.29 10.65 -9.18
N LYS A 42 6.96 11.58 -9.88
CA LYS A 42 7.77 12.63 -9.24
C LYS A 42 6.94 13.53 -8.32
N THR A 43 5.75 13.95 -8.77
CA THR A 43 4.85 14.77 -7.95
C THR A 43 4.35 13.99 -6.74
N MET A 44 3.99 12.71 -6.91
CA MET A 44 3.57 11.86 -5.80
C MET A 44 4.68 11.61 -4.78
N ASN A 45 5.93 11.44 -5.24
CA ASN A 45 7.09 11.36 -4.35
C ASN A 45 7.22 12.64 -3.51
N MET A 46 7.13 13.82 -4.13
CA MET A 46 7.21 15.12 -3.44
C MET A 46 6.11 15.28 -2.38
N ILE A 47 4.87 14.93 -2.72
CA ILE A 47 3.73 14.99 -1.78
C ILE A 47 3.94 14.04 -0.60
N SER A 48 4.39 12.80 -0.87
CA SER A 48 4.63 11.79 0.17
C SER A 48 5.79 12.20 1.08
N SER A 49 6.85 12.79 0.53
CA SER A 49 7.98 13.32 1.30
C SER A 49 7.54 14.46 2.24
N ALA A 50 6.71 15.39 1.78
CA ALA A 50 6.17 16.45 2.62
C ALA A 50 5.29 15.89 3.75
N LYS A 51 4.39 14.93 3.44
CA LYS A 51 3.55 14.27 4.45
C LYS A 51 4.37 13.47 5.45
N TYR A 52 5.39 12.76 4.99
CA TYR A 52 6.33 12.04 5.84
C TYR A 52 7.04 12.97 6.82
N ALA A 53 7.57 14.11 6.36
CA ALA A 53 8.26 15.07 7.20
C ALA A 53 7.36 15.67 8.31
N ILE A 54 6.08 15.91 7.99
CA ILE A 54 5.10 16.38 8.99
C ILE A 54 4.79 15.28 9.99
N ALA A 55 4.55 14.06 9.52
CA ALA A 55 4.20 12.92 10.36
C ALA A 55 5.34 12.52 11.30
N ALA A 56 6.59 12.57 10.82
CA ALA A 56 7.77 12.23 11.60
C ALA A 56 7.96 13.14 12.83
N LYS A 57 7.58 14.42 12.75
CA LYS A 57 7.66 15.34 13.89
C LYS A 57 6.77 14.94 15.07
N GLY A 58 5.63 14.28 14.80
CA GLY A 58 4.70 13.85 15.85
C GLY A 58 4.85 12.39 16.27
N LEU A 59 5.82 11.67 15.70
CA LEU A 59 5.95 10.23 15.94
C LEU A 59 6.37 9.90 17.38
N GLU A 60 7.33 10.61 17.92
CA GLU A 60 7.85 10.33 19.25
C GLU A 60 6.78 10.51 20.33
N SER A 61 6.01 11.60 20.23
CA SER A 61 4.88 11.82 21.12
C SER A 61 3.79 10.75 20.98
N ALA A 62 3.52 10.29 19.75
CA ALA A 62 2.54 9.24 19.50
C ALA A 62 3.01 7.87 20.04
N ARG A 63 4.32 7.58 19.97
CA ARG A 63 4.92 6.38 20.57
C ARG A 63 4.78 6.37 22.08
N SER A 64 5.16 7.46 22.72
CA SER A 64 5.05 7.61 24.18
C SER A 64 3.60 7.47 24.66
N PHE A 65 2.65 8.07 23.93
CA PHE A 65 1.24 7.96 24.23
C PHE A 65 0.69 6.54 24.00
N GLY A 66 1.03 5.89 22.88
CA GLY A 66 0.65 4.51 22.59
C GLY A 66 1.25 3.50 23.58
N ALA A 67 2.47 3.75 24.08
CA ALA A 67 3.12 2.92 25.08
C ALA A 67 2.39 2.96 26.45
N ALA A 68 1.70 4.04 26.75
CA ALA A 68 0.90 4.12 27.99
C ALA A 68 -0.25 3.10 28.01
N GLY A 69 -0.86 2.80 26.85
CA GLY A 69 -1.91 1.78 26.73
C GLY A 69 -1.38 0.34 26.86
N SER A 70 -0.09 0.12 26.58
CA SER A 70 0.56 -1.20 26.67
C SER A 70 1.44 -1.36 27.94
N ALA A 71 1.23 -0.52 28.94
CA ALA A 71 2.01 -0.55 30.18
C ALA A 71 1.79 -1.86 30.97
N ILE A 72 0.56 -2.36 30.97
CA ILE A 72 0.23 -3.67 31.54
C ILE A 72 0.19 -4.67 30.37
N LYS A 73 1.01 -5.71 30.45
CA LYS A 73 1.00 -6.78 29.45
C LYS A 73 -0.17 -7.70 29.73
N PRO A 74 -1.07 -7.88 28.75
CA PRO A 74 -2.19 -8.80 28.94
C PRO A 74 -1.68 -10.24 29.09
N ALA A 75 -2.32 -11.02 29.93
CA ALA A 75 -2.08 -12.46 29.98
C ALA A 75 -2.59 -13.12 28.69
N GLU A 76 -1.94 -14.21 28.28
CA GLU A 76 -2.48 -15.04 27.19
C GLU A 76 -3.78 -15.67 27.66
N GLN A 77 -4.85 -15.46 26.90
CA GLN A 77 -6.15 -16.02 27.18
C GLN A 77 -6.62 -16.94 26.06
N ASP A 78 -7.17 -18.08 26.45
CA ASP A 78 -7.92 -18.95 25.58
C ASP A 78 -9.32 -18.34 25.34
N GLY A 79 -9.74 -18.25 24.10
CA GLY A 79 -11.05 -17.71 23.73
C GLY A 79 -11.08 -17.11 22.33
N ASN A 80 -12.11 -16.32 22.09
CA ASN A 80 -12.23 -15.62 20.83
C ASN A 80 -11.14 -14.53 20.70
N HIS A 81 -10.55 -14.44 19.52
CA HIS A 81 -9.42 -13.53 19.27
C HIS A 81 -9.76 -12.52 18.17
N VAL A 82 -9.34 -11.27 18.37
CA VAL A 82 -9.50 -10.21 17.38
C VAL A 82 -8.15 -9.87 16.76
N LEU A 83 -8.07 -9.90 15.44
CA LEU A 83 -6.90 -9.47 14.68
C LEU A 83 -7.17 -8.09 14.07
N ILE A 84 -6.53 -7.08 14.60
CA ILE A 84 -6.71 -5.69 14.18
C ILE A 84 -5.58 -5.33 13.22
N LEU A 85 -5.92 -4.97 11.99
CA LEU A 85 -4.94 -4.60 10.97
C LEU A 85 -4.94 -3.09 10.76
N ALA A 86 -3.87 -2.42 11.18
CA ALA A 86 -3.63 -1.04 10.85
C ALA A 86 -3.08 -0.93 9.42
N SER A 87 -3.97 -0.67 8.46
CA SER A 87 -3.66 -0.51 7.04
C SER A 87 -4.13 0.86 6.54
N SER A 88 -4.30 1.05 5.25
CA SER A 88 -4.86 2.26 4.66
C SER A 88 -5.64 1.98 3.37
N ASP A 89 -6.27 3.04 2.84
CA ASP A 89 -7.06 2.97 1.61
C ASP A 89 -6.22 3.22 0.36
N ARG A 90 -5.07 3.87 0.49
CA ARG A 90 -4.24 4.26 -0.64
C ARG A 90 -3.18 3.21 -0.97
N GLY A 91 -2.97 3.00 -2.26
CA GLY A 91 -1.93 2.13 -2.79
C GLY A 91 -0.63 2.86 -3.12
N LEU A 92 0.17 2.23 -3.97
CA LEU A 92 1.45 2.75 -4.47
C LEU A 92 2.53 2.89 -3.37
N CYS A 93 2.42 2.07 -2.34
CA CYS A 93 3.38 1.96 -1.23
C CYS A 93 4.11 0.61 -1.21
N GLY A 94 4.37 0.04 -2.39
CA GLY A 94 5.00 -1.27 -2.51
C GLY A 94 4.12 -2.40 -1.97
N ALA A 95 4.73 -3.35 -1.26
CA ALA A 95 4.06 -4.54 -0.71
C ALA A 95 3.59 -4.35 0.75
N LEU A 96 3.65 -3.14 1.30
CA LEU A 96 3.40 -2.85 2.72
C LEU A 96 2.09 -3.49 3.22
N HIS A 97 0.96 -3.18 2.58
CA HIS A 97 -0.35 -3.67 2.99
C HIS A 97 -0.55 -5.17 2.70
N THR A 98 0.03 -5.65 1.61
CA THR A 98 -0.06 -7.07 1.23
C THR A 98 0.68 -7.96 2.22
N ASN A 99 1.88 -7.54 2.64
CA ASN A 99 2.66 -8.28 3.62
C ASN A 99 1.97 -8.28 4.99
N LEU A 100 1.42 -7.14 5.42
CA LEU A 100 0.66 -7.02 6.66
C LEU A 100 -0.55 -7.97 6.66
N ALA A 101 -1.34 -7.98 5.58
CA ALA A 101 -2.51 -8.84 5.46
C ALA A 101 -2.15 -10.34 5.44
N ARG A 102 -1.04 -10.71 4.78
CA ARG A 102 -0.54 -12.09 4.79
C ARG A 102 -0.11 -12.53 6.18
N ALA A 103 0.67 -11.71 6.89
CA ALA A 103 1.10 -12.01 8.25
C ALA A 103 -0.09 -12.22 9.20
N ALA A 104 -1.13 -11.41 9.08
CA ALA A 104 -2.34 -11.59 9.87
C ALA A 104 -3.12 -12.86 9.47
N ALA A 105 -3.18 -13.20 8.18
CA ALA A 105 -3.83 -14.41 7.71
C ALA A 105 -3.11 -15.68 8.18
N ASP A 106 -1.79 -15.66 8.26
CA ASP A 106 -1.02 -16.80 8.77
C ASP A 106 -1.29 -17.02 10.27
N VAL A 107 -1.30 -15.96 11.08
CA VAL A 107 -1.66 -16.06 12.50
C VAL A 107 -3.10 -16.54 12.71
N ARG A 108 -4.05 -16.09 11.87
CA ARG A 108 -5.43 -16.61 11.94
C ARG A 108 -5.49 -18.12 11.69
N LYS A 109 -4.74 -18.61 10.70
CA LYS A 109 -4.70 -20.07 10.40
C LYS A 109 -4.16 -20.89 11.58
N GLU A 110 -3.20 -20.34 12.31
CA GLU A 110 -2.64 -20.97 13.51
C GLU A 110 -3.65 -20.99 14.67
N LYS A 111 -4.40 -19.88 14.86
CA LYS A 111 -5.37 -19.73 15.96
C LYS A 111 -6.76 -20.33 15.65
N GLY A 112 -7.05 -20.71 14.41
CA GLY A 112 -8.30 -21.36 13.99
C GLY A 112 -9.46 -20.37 13.73
N ASP A 113 -10.70 -20.90 13.72
CA ASP A 113 -11.90 -20.16 13.30
C ASP A 113 -12.45 -19.16 14.34
N ASN A 114 -11.96 -19.22 15.58
CA ASN A 114 -12.38 -18.31 16.66
C ASN A 114 -11.78 -16.90 16.52
N CYS A 115 -11.15 -16.59 15.39
CA CYS A 115 -10.53 -15.30 15.11
C CYS A 115 -11.37 -14.48 14.15
N LYS A 116 -11.55 -13.19 14.47
CA LYS A 116 -12.20 -12.21 13.61
C LYS A 116 -11.25 -11.05 13.28
N TYR A 117 -11.46 -10.47 12.09
CA TYR A 117 -10.66 -9.34 11.64
C TYR A 117 -11.38 -8.01 11.87
N VAL A 118 -10.64 -7.06 12.42
CA VAL A 118 -10.95 -5.63 12.38
C VAL A 118 -9.95 -4.97 11.43
N VAL A 119 -10.41 -4.48 10.30
CA VAL A 119 -9.52 -3.98 9.24
C VAL A 119 -9.67 -2.48 9.07
N LEU A 120 -8.59 -1.76 9.31
CA LEU A 120 -8.49 -0.32 9.05
C LEU A 120 -7.91 -0.11 7.65
N GLY A 121 -8.75 0.35 6.73
CA GLY A 121 -8.37 0.61 5.34
C GLY A 121 -8.67 -0.51 4.36
N ASP A 122 -9.01 -0.10 3.14
CA ASP A 122 -9.51 -0.99 2.09
C ASP A 122 -8.42 -1.92 1.51
N LYS A 123 -7.13 -1.54 1.58
CA LYS A 123 -6.06 -2.31 0.92
C LYS A 123 -5.79 -3.66 1.58
N ALA A 124 -5.74 -3.72 2.91
CA ALA A 124 -5.63 -4.99 3.61
C ALA A 124 -6.90 -5.84 3.44
N ARG A 125 -8.09 -5.21 3.47
CA ARG A 125 -9.37 -5.88 3.24
C ARG A 125 -9.42 -6.58 1.88
N ILE A 126 -9.04 -5.89 0.80
CA ILE A 126 -9.01 -6.47 -0.56
C ILE A 126 -8.04 -7.65 -0.61
N THR A 127 -6.88 -7.54 0.02
CA THR A 127 -5.89 -8.63 0.06
C THR A 127 -6.43 -9.84 0.85
N LEU A 128 -7.01 -9.63 2.03
CA LEU A 128 -7.62 -10.71 2.82
C LEU A 128 -8.76 -11.39 2.07
N LYS A 129 -9.61 -10.61 1.39
CA LYS A 129 -10.66 -11.15 0.54
C LYS A 129 -10.10 -12.03 -0.58
N SER A 130 -9.00 -11.62 -1.22
CA SER A 130 -8.34 -12.43 -2.25
C SER A 130 -7.72 -13.73 -1.71
N LEU A 131 -7.45 -13.79 -0.40
CA LEU A 131 -6.98 -15.00 0.30
C LEU A 131 -8.13 -15.91 0.79
N GLY A 132 -9.40 -15.51 0.56
CA GLY A 132 -10.57 -16.28 0.96
C GLY A 132 -11.01 -16.06 2.42
N GLU A 133 -10.51 -15.01 3.07
CA GLU A 133 -10.74 -14.69 4.49
C GLU A 133 -11.99 -13.81 4.73
N ASP A 134 -12.85 -13.64 3.74
CA ASP A 134 -13.99 -12.72 3.76
C ASP A 134 -15.06 -13.06 4.83
N LYS A 135 -15.16 -14.31 5.25
CA LYS A 135 -16.10 -14.77 6.28
C LYS A 135 -15.73 -14.32 7.71
N HIS A 136 -14.48 -13.90 7.91
CA HIS A 136 -13.95 -13.57 9.22
C HIS A 136 -13.91 -12.07 9.53
N PHE A 137 -14.44 -11.22 8.65
CA PHE A 137 -14.52 -9.78 8.92
C PHE A 137 -15.58 -9.47 9.97
N LEU A 138 -15.19 -8.75 11.01
CA LEU A 138 -16.05 -8.19 12.03
C LEU A 138 -16.35 -6.72 11.73
N ILE A 139 -15.31 -5.90 11.64
CA ILE A 139 -15.41 -4.46 11.39
C ILE A 139 -14.47 -4.08 10.25
N THR A 140 -14.95 -3.19 9.38
CA THR A 140 -14.11 -2.60 8.34
C THR A 140 -14.29 -1.08 8.37
N ALA A 141 -13.22 -0.38 8.75
CA ALA A 141 -13.19 1.07 8.77
C ALA A 141 -12.43 1.61 7.55
N LYS A 142 -12.95 2.65 6.93
CA LYS A 142 -12.38 3.29 5.74
C LYS A 142 -12.03 4.74 6.03
N GLU A 143 -11.12 5.28 5.22
CA GLU A 143 -10.70 6.69 5.22
C GLU A 143 -9.99 7.20 6.49
N ILE A 144 -9.71 6.35 7.48
CA ILE A 144 -9.03 6.72 8.73
C ILE A 144 -7.62 7.29 8.46
N CYS A 145 -6.89 6.73 7.50
CA CYS A 145 -5.52 7.14 7.15
C CYS A 145 -5.46 8.07 5.92
N ARG A 146 -6.56 8.69 5.50
CA ARG A 146 -6.56 9.65 4.38
C ARG A 146 -5.79 10.92 4.71
N ASN A 147 -5.99 11.41 5.91
CA ASN A 147 -5.24 12.50 6.54
C ASN A 147 -4.38 11.94 7.67
N PRO A 148 -3.48 12.70 8.28
CA PRO A 148 -2.81 12.27 9.50
C PRO A 148 -3.86 11.86 10.54
N PRO A 149 -3.88 10.59 11.01
CA PRO A 149 -4.92 10.09 11.89
C PRO A 149 -4.94 10.85 13.20
N THR A 150 -6.14 11.17 13.70
CA THR A 150 -6.36 11.80 14.99
C THR A 150 -6.75 10.76 16.05
N PHE A 151 -6.69 11.13 17.32
CA PHE A 151 -7.15 10.24 18.39
C PHE A 151 -8.65 9.94 18.26
N ALA A 152 -9.46 10.92 17.84
CA ALA A 152 -10.88 10.73 17.61
C ALA A 152 -11.20 9.67 16.55
N ASP A 153 -10.40 9.60 15.47
CA ASP A 153 -10.58 8.58 14.42
C ASP A 153 -10.35 7.15 14.96
N THR A 154 -9.36 7.00 15.85
CA THR A 154 -9.01 5.68 16.41
C THR A 154 -9.90 5.30 17.59
N SER A 155 -10.36 6.26 18.41
CA SER A 155 -11.32 6.00 19.48
C SER A 155 -12.68 5.56 18.95
N ALA A 156 -13.14 6.12 17.83
CA ALA A 156 -14.37 5.66 17.19
C ALA A 156 -14.30 4.18 16.72
N VAL A 157 -13.10 3.71 16.32
CA VAL A 157 -12.91 2.29 15.99
C VAL A 157 -12.88 1.43 17.26
N ALA A 158 -12.24 1.91 18.31
CA ALA A 158 -12.21 1.21 19.60
C ALA A 158 -13.64 1.07 20.17
N GLU A 159 -14.43 2.13 20.15
CA GLU A 159 -15.84 2.14 20.53
C GLU A 159 -16.65 1.14 19.71
N ALA A 160 -16.54 1.19 18.39
CA ALA A 160 -17.23 0.23 17.51
C ALA A 160 -16.83 -1.24 17.76
N LEU A 161 -15.61 -1.51 18.24
CA LEU A 161 -15.18 -2.84 18.61
C LEU A 161 -15.77 -3.27 19.96
N LEU A 162 -15.82 -2.37 20.92
CA LEU A 162 -16.39 -2.61 22.25
C LEU A 162 -17.92 -2.81 22.18
N ASP A 163 -18.60 -2.07 21.32
CA ASP A 163 -20.04 -2.19 21.07
C ASP A 163 -20.42 -3.40 20.20
N SER A 164 -19.45 -4.15 19.69
CA SER A 164 -19.73 -5.31 18.85
C SER A 164 -20.27 -6.48 19.67
N ASP A 165 -21.21 -7.24 19.08
CA ASP A 165 -21.75 -8.48 19.70
C ASP A 165 -20.72 -9.62 19.81
N PHE A 166 -19.47 -9.40 19.40
CA PHE A 166 -18.41 -10.41 19.43
C PHE A 166 -17.64 -10.30 20.76
N ASP A 167 -17.91 -11.24 21.65
CA ASP A 167 -17.18 -11.36 22.90
C ASP A 167 -15.76 -11.89 22.65
N TRP A 168 -14.77 -11.02 22.77
CA TRP A 168 -13.36 -11.33 22.53
C TRP A 168 -12.56 -11.25 23.84
N ALA A 169 -11.70 -12.25 24.06
CA ALA A 169 -10.84 -12.32 25.22
C ALA A 169 -9.51 -11.59 25.02
N ALA A 170 -8.90 -11.80 23.86
CA ALA A 170 -7.62 -11.23 23.51
C ALA A 170 -7.62 -10.73 22.05
N GLY A 171 -6.76 -9.76 21.75
CA GLY A 171 -6.57 -9.23 20.42
C GLY A 171 -5.10 -9.00 20.08
N THR A 172 -4.80 -8.97 18.78
CA THR A 172 -3.47 -8.64 18.29
C THR A 172 -3.59 -7.56 17.23
N ILE A 173 -2.89 -6.44 17.43
CA ILE A 173 -2.81 -5.35 16.47
C ILE A 173 -1.59 -5.57 15.59
N PHE A 174 -1.81 -5.71 14.29
CA PHE A 174 -0.77 -5.77 13.26
C PHE A 174 -0.56 -4.39 12.67
N TYR A 175 0.68 -3.92 12.65
CA TYR A 175 1.04 -2.63 12.10
C TYR A 175 2.44 -2.62 11.51
N ASN A 176 2.72 -1.65 10.66
CA ASN A 176 4.04 -1.44 10.09
C ASN A 176 4.82 -0.46 10.97
N TRP A 177 5.78 -0.97 11.71
CA TRP A 177 6.66 -0.16 12.55
C TRP A 177 7.69 0.58 11.70
N HIS A 178 7.80 1.88 11.95
CA HIS A 178 8.73 2.74 11.25
C HIS A 178 10.11 2.72 11.92
N LYS A 179 11.08 2.00 11.32
CA LYS A 179 12.46 1.98 11.77
C LYS A 179 13.28 3.10 11.14
N SER A 180 13.13 3.28 9.84
CA SER A 180 13.75 4.34 9.06
C SER A 180 12.92 4.63 7.81
N ALA A 181 13.26 5.70 7.08
CA ALA A 181 12.59 6.00 5.81
C ALA A 181 12.64 4.81 4.82
N MET A 182 13.70 4.00 4.87
CA MET A 182 13.90 2.87 3.93
C MET A 182 13.43 1.52 4.48
N THR A 183 13.27 1.37 5.79
CA THR A 183 13.01 0.08 6.43
C THR A 183 11.78 0.15 7.30
N GLN A 184 10.78 -0.66 6.99
CA GLN A 184 9.58 -0.87 7.79
C GLN A 184 9.53 -2.35 8.19
N GLU A 185 9.12 -2.62 9.41
CA GLU A 185 8.99 -3.97 9.95
C GLU A 185 7.53 -4.19 10.40
N ILE A 186 6.99 -5.37 10.15
CA ILE A 186 5.68 -5.74 10.68
C ILE A 186 5.86 -6.09 12.15
N LYS A 187 5.13 -5.39 13.02
CA LYS A 187 5.09 -5.69 14.45
C LYS A 187 3.67 -6.01 14.89
N GLN A 188 3.60 -6.69 16.00
CA GLN A 188 2.39 -7.11 16.66
C GLN A 188 2.38 -6.55 18.08
N VAL A 189 1.22 -6.05 18.51
CA VAL A 189 0.99 -5.62 19.88
C VAL A 189 -0.28 -6.31 20.37
N GLY A 190 -0.18 -6.99 21.53
CA GLY A 190 -1.30 -7.60 22.18
C GLY A 190 -2.21 -6.54 22.82
N VAL A 191 -3.51 -6.75 22.73
CA VAL A 191 -4.54 -6.05 23.48
C VAL A 191 -5.47 -7.07 24.11
N SER A 192 -6.07 -6.73 25.22
CA SER A 192 -6.91 -7.64 25.95
C SER A 192 -8.20 -6.97 26.38
N SER A 193 -9.22 -7.77 26.59
CA SER A 193 -10.44 -7.34 27.23
C SER A 193 -10.21 -7.11 28.74
N GLU A 194 -11.24 -6.63 29.44
CA GLU A 194 -11.23 -6.41 30.88
C GLU A 194 -10.74 -7.64 31.65
N ASN A 195 -11.25 -8.83 31.30
CA ASN A 195 -10.90 -10.09 31.95
C ASN A 195 -9.41 -10.45 31.83
N GLY A 196 -8.79 -10.14 30.69
CA GLY A 196 -7.38 -10.40 30.49
C GLY A 196 -6.45 -9.44 31.22
N LEU A 197 -6.92 -8.24 31.53
CA LEU A 197 -6.20 -7.29 32.37
C LEU A 197 -6.28 -7.69 33.84
N ALA A 198 -7.42 -8.22 34.29
CA ALA A 198 -7.58 -8.66 35.67
C ALA A 198 -6.62 -9.80 36.07
N THR A 199 -6.19 -10.60 35.11
CA THR A 199 -5.23 -11.71 35.29
C THR A 199 -3.81 -11.38 34.88
N ALA A 200 -3.54 -10.12 34.51
CA ALA A 200 -2.22 -9.70 34.03
C ALA A 200 -1.16 -9.71 35.13
N GLU A 201 0.07 -10.07 34.76
CA GLU A 201 1.20 -10.00 35.68
C GLU A 201 1.42 -8.56 36.18
N GLY A 202 1.55 -8.40 37.50
CA GLY A 202 1.83 -7.12 38.12
C GLY A 202 0.61 -6.29 38.44
N ILE A 203 -0.63 -6.75 38.18
CA ILE A 203 -1.85 -6.05 38.56
C ILE A 203 -1.96 -5.95 40.08
N GLU A 204 -1.44 -6.95 40.82
CA GLU A 204 -1.42 -7.03 42.27
C GLU A 204 -0.57 -5.92 42.91
N ALA A 205 0.31 -5.26 42.17
CA ALA A 205 1.12 -4.14 42.62
C ALA A 205 0.34 -2.83 42.70
N TYR A 206 -0.87 -2.77 42.15
CA TYR A 206 -1.73 -1.60 42.17
C TYR A 206 -2.80 -1.73 43.24
N ASP A 207 -2.92 -0.72 44.07
CA ASP A 207 -3.96 -0.64 45.09
C ASP A 207 -5.30 -0.15 44.50
N SER A 208 -6.41 -0.61 45.08
CA SER A 208 -7.78 -0.13 44.77
C SER A 208 -8.19 -0.35 43.30
N VAL A 209 -7.88 -1.53 42.75
CA VAL A 209 -8.26 -1.91 41.41
C VAL A 209 -9.64 -2.56 41.44
N ASP A 210 -10.68 -1.75 41.19
CA ASP A 210 -12.06 -2.21 41.06
C ASP A 210 -12.36 -2.62 39.58
N ALA A 211 -13.41 -3.39 39.37
CA ALA A 211 -13.84 -3.82 38.01
C ALA A 211 -14.10 -2.62 37.07
N ASP A 212 -14.73 -1.57 37.60
CA ASP A 212 -14.98 -0.33 36.82
C ASP A 212 -13.69 0.37 36.42
N VAL A 213 -12.67 0.35 37.26
CA VAL A 213 -11.33 0.91 36.93
C VAL A 213 -10.66 0.10 35.85
N LEU A 214 -10.71 -1.24 35.93
CA LEU A 214 -10.16 -2.12 34.92
C LEU A 214 -10.84 -1.96 33.57
N LYS A 215 -12.17 -1.84 33.55
CA LYS A 215 -12.93 -1.57 32.33
C LYS A 215 -12.51 -0.26 31.69
N ASN A 216 -12.49 0.82 32.44
CA ASN A 216 -12.06 2.14 31.94
C ASN A 216 -10.62 2.11 31.43
N TYR A 217 -9.73 1.37 32.10
CA TYR A 217 -8.35 1.21 31.66
C TYR A 217 -8.26 0.39 30.37
N ALA A 218 -9.04 -0.69 30.24
CA ALA A 218 -9.09 -1.51 29.02
C ALA A 218 -9.53 -0.69 27.79
N GLU A 219 -10.58 0.11 27.94
CA GLU A 219 -11.06 1.03 26.90
C GLU A 219 -9.99 2.05 26.51
N PHE A 220 -9.37 2.69 27.49
CA PHE A 220 -8.29 3.64 27.28
C PHE A 220 -7.06 2.97 26.64
N ALA A 221 -6.65 1.81 27.13
CA ALA A 221 -5.51 1.05 26.61
C ALA A 221 -5.71 0.66 25.14
N LEU A 222 -6.90 0.18 24.78
CA LEU A 222 -7.26 -0.14 23.40
C LEU A 222 -7.16 1.10 22.50
N ALA A 223 -7.80 2.21 22.88
CA ALA A 223 -7.82 3.43 22.09
C ALA A 223 -6.43 4.05 21.90
N THR A 224 -5.60 4.09 22.95
CA THR A 224 -4.25 4.67 22.90
C THR A 224 -3.28 3.80 22.11
N THR A 225 -3.36 2.46 22.27
CA THR A 225 -2.53 1.51 21.50
C THR A 225 -2.90 1.54 20.03
N LEU A 226 -4.19 1.59 19.69
CA LEU A 226 -4.65 1.80 18.32
C LEU A 226 -4.11 3.11 17.72
N TYR A 227 -4.18 4.20 18.47
CA TYR A 227 -3.66 5.48 18.01
C TYR A 227 -2.17 5.42 17.71
N GLY A 228 -1.36 4.87 18.61
CA GLY A 228 0.08 4.71 18.42
C GLY A 228 0.41 3.87 17.19
N THR A 229 -0.24 2.72 17.05
CA THR A 229 0.00 1.79 15.93
C THR A 229 -0.47 2.34 14.59
N VAL A 230 -1.60 3.05 14.53
CA VAL A 230 -2.10 3.69 13.32
C VAL A 230 -1.21 4.86 12.90
N LYS A 231 -0.67 5.64 13.84
CA LYS A 231 0.34 6.68 13.55
C LYS A 231 1.62 6.10 12.97
N GLU A 232 2.14 5.04 13.56
CA GLU A 232 3.30 4.30 13.05
C GLU A 232 3.06 3.80 11.62
N ASN A 233 1.92 3.18 11.39
CA ASN A 233 1.55 2.69 10.08
C ASN A 233 1.43 3.82 9.05
N TYR A 234 0.85 4.96 9.42
CA TYR A 234 0.71 6.11 8.53
C TYR A 234 2.08 6.64 8.06
N ILE A 235 3.04 6.75 8.97
CA ILE A 235 4.40 7.20 8.63
C ILE A 235 5.10 6.17 7.74
N SER A 236 5.01 4.89 8.08
CA SER A 236 5.55 3.79 7.29
C SER A 236 4.98 3.76 5.88
N GLU A 237 3.69 4.04 5.72
CA GLU A 237 3.02 4.15 4.43
C GLU A 237 3.55 5.32 3.60
N GLN A 238 3.72 6.52 4.20
CA GLN A 238 4.25 7.67 3.47
C GLN A 238 5.71 7.44 3.05
N ALA A 239 6.53 6.84 3.92
CA ALA A 239 7.91 6.46 3.61
C ALA A 239 7.97 5.44 2.46
N ALA A 240 7.20 4.37 2.55
CA ALA A 240 7.15 3.33 1.52
C ALA A 240 6.66 3.90 0.16
N ARG A 241 5.68 4.79 0.18
CA ARG A 241 5.21 5.46 -1.04
C ARG A 241 6.27 6.37 -1.64
N MET A 242 6.97 7.13 -0.83
CA MET A 242 8.06 7.99 -1.29
C MET A 242 9.11 7.16 -2.04
N ILE A 243 9.58 6.06 -1.49
CA ILE A 243 10.56 5.18 -2.12
C ILE A 243 10.03 4.52 -3.38
N ALA A 244 8.79 4.00 -3.33
CA ALA A 244 8.17 3.35 -4.48
C ALA A 244 8.00 4.33 -5.67
N MET A 245 7.63 5.58 -5.39
CA MET A 245 7.46 6.60 -6.42
C MET A 245 8.79 7.12 -6.96
N ASP A 246 9.85 7.19 -6.16
CA ASP A 246 11.20 7.51 -6.63
C ASP A 246 11.71 6.42 -7.58
N GLY A 247 11.60 5.16 -7.19
CA GLY A 247 11.95 4.02 -8.05
C GLY A 247 11.14 3.99 -9.35
N ALA A 248 9.83 4.23 -9.28
CA ALA A 248 8.97 4.29 -10.44
C ALA A 248 9.35 5.45 -11.39
N ALA A 249 9.71 6.61 -10.86
CA ALA A 249 10.15 7.76 -11.66
C ALA A 249 11.49 7.51 -12.36
N LYS A 250 12.44 6.83 -11.69
CA LYS A 250 13.71 6.40 -12.28
C LYS A 250 13.49 5.39 -13.39
N ASN A 251 12.72 4.33 -13.12
CA ASN A 251 12.39 3.29 -14.12
C ASN A 251 11.67 3.88 -15.35
N ALA A 252 10.76 4.83 -15.14
CA ALA A 252 10.10 5.55 -16.22
C ALA A 252 11.10 6.35 -17.06
N GLY A 253 12.10 7.01 -16.45
CA GLY A 253 13.17 7.72 -17.13
C GLY A 253 13.97 6.81 -18.04
N GLU A 254 14.46 5.69 -17.53
CA GLU A 254 15.20 4.70 -18.31
C GLU A 254 14.39 4.13 -19.48
N MET A 255 13.10 3.89 -19.25
CA MET A 255 12.19 3.41 -20.29
C MET A 255 12.00 4.47 -21.40
N ILE A 256 11.88 5.76 -21.03
CA ILE A 256 11.78 6.85 -22.00
C ILE A 256 13.04 6.91 -22.89
N ASP A 257 14.22 6.80 -22.29
CA ASP A 257 15.48 6.87 -23.04
C ASP A 257 15.62 5.69 -24.00
N LYS A 258 15.30 4.47 -23.58
CA LYS A 258 15.27 3.29 -24.47
C LYS A 258 14.27 3.46 -25.61
N MET A 259 13.07 3.99 -25.32
CA MET A 259 12.06 4.23 -26.34
C MET A 259 12.45 5.34 -27.32
N LYS A 260 13.11 6.41 -26.85
CA LYS A 260 13.64 7.48 -27.73
C LYS A 260 14.70 6.96 -28.70
N LEU A 261 15.61 6.10 -28.24
CA LEU A 261 16.58 5.45 -29.12
C LEU A 261 15.90 4.61 -30.19
N SER A 262 14.91 3.80 -29.81
CA SER A 262 14.13 2.99 -30.75
C SER A 262 13.34 3.85 -31.73
N TYR A 263 12.74 4.93 -31.27
CA TYR A 263 12.03 5.89 -32.07
C TYR A 263 12.94 6.55 -33.13
N ASN A 264 14.13 7.00 -32.72
CA ASN A 264 15.08 7.63 -33.63
C ASN A 264 15.59 6.65 -34.71
N ARG A 265 15.89 5.40 -34.31
CA ARG A 265 16.29 4.35 -35.29
C ARG A 265 15.17 4.07 -36.28
N LEU A 266 13.94 3.90 -35.81
CA LEU A 266 12.79 3.65 -36.67
C LEU A 266 12.53 4.85 -37.61
N ARG A 267 12.61 6.09 -37.07
CA ARG A 267 12.45 7.32 -37.86
C ARG A 267 13.48 7.38 -38.99
N GLN A 268 14.77 7.10 -38.70
CA GLN A 268 15.82 7.08 -39.72
C GLN A 268 15.54 6.01 -40.78
N ALA A 269 15.12 4.80 -40.39
CA ALA A 269 14.77 3.74 -41.30
C ALA A 269 13.60 4.13 -42.23
N VAL A 270 12.55 4.78 -41.68
CA VAL A 270 11.41 5.27 -42.47
C VAL A 270 11.87 6.31 -43.50
N ILE A 271 12.64 7.31 -43.07
CA ILE A 271 13.16 8.36 -43.95
C ILE A 271 14.01 7.76 -45.08
N THR A 272 14.91 6.82 -44.74
CA THR A 272 15.75 6.15 -45.73
C THR A 272 14.92 5.38 -46.75
N THR A 273 13.89 4.67 -46.29
CA THR A 273 13.00 3.91 -47.20
C THR A 273 12.22 4.86 -48.10
N GLU A 274 11.67 5.96 -47.58
CA GLU A 274 10.95 6.97 -48.36
C GLU A 274 11.88 7.62 -49.43
N LEU A 275 13.13 7.93 -49.06
CA LEU A 275 14.12 8.44 -50.04
C LEU A 275 14.45 7.44 -51.10
N CYS A 276 14.66 6.17 -50.76
CA CYS A 276 14.91 5.11 -51.75
C CYS A 276 13.73 4.91 -52.71
N GLU A 277 12.50 5.02 -52.22
CA GLU A 277 11.30 4.92 -53.08
C GLU A 277 11.20 6.11 -54.05
N ILE A 278 11.52 7.34 -53.57
CA ILE A 278 11.54 8.53 -54.45
C ILE A 278 12.61 8.38 -55.54
N ILE A 279 13.84 7.95 -55.17
CA ILE A 279 14.93 7.77 -56.11
C ILE A 279 14.59 6.67 -57.14
N ALA A 280 14.03 5.55 -56.67
CA ALA A 280 13.62 4.47 -57.59
C ALA A 280 12.50 4.91 -58.53
N GLY A 281 11.54 5.73 -58.03
CA GLY A 281 10.48 6.31 -58.87
C GLY A 281 11.02 7.27 -59.93
N MET A 282 12.01 8.11 -59.59
CA MET A 282 12.67 8.99 -60.58
C MET A 282 13.51 8.23 -61.61
N ALA A 283 14.16 7.15 -61.22
CA ALA A 283 14.95 6.32 -62.13
C ALA A 283 14.09 5.46 -63.09
N ALA A 284 12.81 5.30 -62.80
CA ALA A 284 11.85 4.56 -63.62
C ALA A 284 11.08 5.43 -64.63
N LEU A 285 11.23 6.76 -64.54
CA LEU A 285 10.76 7.75 -65.53
C LEU A 285 11.83 8.00 -66.56
#